data_d12478b23e5f3d66c03feb89d06a05a3
#
_entry.id   d12478b23e5f3d66c03feb89d06a05a3
#
_cell.length_a   1.000
_cell.length_b   1.000
_cell.length_c   1.000
_cell.angle_alpha   90.00
_cell.angle_beta   90.00
_cell.angle_gamma   90.00
#
_symmetry.space_group_name_H-M   'P 1'
#
loop_
_entity.id
_entity.type
_entity.pdbx_description
1 polymer ?
#
loop_
_entity_poly.entity_id
_entity_poly.type
_entity_poly.pdbx_seq_one_letter_code
_entity_poly.pdbx_strand_id
1 'polypeptide(L)'
;PKQKEWVVRLWEPSAVEVKIDWNPGKNHAGGEPMQRLDEAGIFEWRGRSLSNRSPYLLHCRFEDGSHYRRYDPYYFEVHFEELDQHLFGEGTHLRLFDKLGAHLKEIEGIQGTRFTVWAPNAKRVSVVGEFNHWNGLQHPMQAIGSSGIWELFLPGIGEGMLYKFEIKGQNGEVFLKSDPFAFASEIRPSTASRVANLEDYVWQDESWMENRTRQDPLKQPINIYEVHLGSWKRKADQENRFLT
;
A
#
# COMPACT_ATOMS: atom_id res chain seq x y z
N PRO A 1 -10.04 -20.77 32.71
CA PRO A 1 -9.66 -20.21 31.40
C PRO A 1 -9.37 -18.73 31.61
N LYS A 2 -8.13 -18.30 31.32
CA LYS A 2 -7.80 -16.87 31.32
C LYS A 2 -8.67 -16.24 30.22
N GLN A 3 -9.53 -15.31 30.56
CA GLN A 3 -10.30 -14.53 29.59
C GLN A 3 -9.28 -13.85 28.65
N LYS A 4 -9.44 -14.04 27.34
CA LYS A 4 -8.60 -13.35 26.35
C LYS A 4 -8.89 -11.85 26.47
N GLU A 5 -7.87 -11.09 26.80
CA GLU A 5 -7.92 -9.63 26.81
C GLU A 5 -7.39 -9.12 25.46
N TRP A 6 -8.08 -8.19 24.88
CA TRP A 6 -7.67 -7.50 23.65
C TRP A 6 -6.90 -6.25 24.04
N VAL A 7 -5.82 -5.99 23.32
CA VAL A 7 -4.97 -4.81 23.51
C VAL A 7 -4.73 -4.14 22.19
N VAL A 8 -5.05 -2.84 22.11
CA VAL A 8 -4.68 -1.98 20.98
C VAL A 8 -3.65 -0.99 21.47
N ARG A 9 -2.54 -0.87 20.74
CA ARG A 9 -1.48 0.09 21.02
C ARG A 9 -1.24 0.99 19.83
N LEU A 10 -1.08 2.27 20.12
CA LEU A 10 -0.72 3.30 19.17
C LEU A 10 0.50 4.05 19.67
N TRP A 11 1.45 4.27 18.79
CA TRP A 11 2.53 5.23 19.02
C TRP A 11 2.22 6.53 18.29
N GLU A 12 1.93 7.58 19.04
CA GLU A 12 1.63 8.93 18.53
C GLU A 12 2.19 9.97 19.53
N PRO A 13 3.50 10.27 19.44
CA PRO A 13 4.21 11.07 20.45
C PRO A 13 3.66 12.48 20.60
N SER A 14 3.14 13.07 19.53
CA SER A 14 2.62 14.45 19.52
C SER A 14 1.17 14.57 19.99
N ALA A 15 0.46 13.45 20.13
CA ALA A 15 -0.93 13.49 20.59
C ALA A 15 -1.01 13.73 22.11
N VAL A 16 -1.93 14.59 22.51
CA VAL A 16 -2.29 14.79 23.94
C VAL A 16 -3.42 13.88 24.39
N GLU A 17 -4.26 13.44 23.45
CA GLU A 17 -5.37 12.52 23.69
C GLU A 17 -5.59 11.63 22.49
N VAL A 18 -5.86 10.36 22.74
CA VAL A 18 -6.26 9.38 21.72
C VAL A 18 -7.53 8.66 22.19
N LYS A 19 -8.48 8.51 21.29
CA LYS A 19 -9.72 7.72 21.50
C LYS A 19 -9.84 6.68 20.40
N ILE A 20 -10.44 5.54 20.75
CA ILE A 20 -10.77 4.47 19.81
C ILE A 20 -12.28 4.41 19.61
N ASP A 21 -12.74 4.50 18.35
CA ASP A 21 -14.15 4.40 17.98
C ASP A 21 -14.39 3.07 17.26
N TRP A 22 -15.11 2.20 17.94
CA TRP A 22 -15.44 0.84 17.48
C TRP A 22 -16.62 0.77 16.49
N ASN A 23 -17.36 1.88 16.32
CA ASN A 23 -18.55 1.94 15.48
C ASN A 23 -18.56 3.18 14.60
N PRO A 24 -17.60 3.34 13.69
CA PRO A 24 -17.57 4.47 12.78
C PRO A 24 -18.85 4.52 11.93
N GLY A 25 -19.59 5.63 12.00
CA GLY A 25 -20.86 5.80 11.25
C GLY A 25 -22.13 5.84 12.12
N LYS A 26 -22.09 5.45 13.37
CA LYS A 26 -23.12 5.85 14.36
C LYS A 26 -22.67 7.17 14.97
N ASN A 27 -23.59 8.16 15.05
CA ASN A 27 -23.32 9.49 15.62
C ASN A 27 -22.88 9.42 17.09
N HIS A 28 -21.75 8.81 17.37
CA HIS A 28 -21.14 8.75 18.69
C HIS A 28 -20.03 9.81 18.73
N ALA A 29 -20.32 10.93 19.35
CA ALA A 29 -19.37 12.00 19.63
C ALA A 29 -18.34 11.63 20.71
N GLY A 30 -17.79 10.39 20.69
CA GLY A 30 -16.81 10.03 21.66
C GLY A 30 -16.44 8.56 21.64
N GLY A 31 -15.34 8.21 21.02
CA GLY A 31 -14.70 6.92 21.20
C GLY A 31 -14.24 6.71 22.65
N GLU A 32 -13.88 5.47 23.00
CA GLU A 32 -13.31 5.14 24.29
C GLU A 32 -11.88 5.72 24.42
N PRO A 33 -11.50 6.35 25.53
CA PRO A 33 -10.18 6.91 25.70
C PRO A 33 -9.12 5.81 25.78
N MET A 34 -7.97 6.05 25.14
CA MET A 34 -6.77 5.23 25.30
C MET A 34 -5.91 5.81 26.43
N GLN A 35 -5.32 4.94 27.23
CA GLN A 35 -4.41 5.35 28.29
C GLN A 35 -3.03 5.65 27.70
N ARG A 36 -2.48 6.84 27.98
CA ARG A 36 -1.08 7.11 27.68
C ARG A 36 -0.18 6.38 28.68
N LEU A 37 0.72 5.53 28.18
CA LEU A 37 1.57 4.68 29.03
C LEU A 37 2.88 5.38 29.44
N ASP A 38 3.40 6.25 28.57
CA ASP A 38 4.68 6.90 28.80
C ASP A 38 4.79 8.26 28.05
N GLU A 39 5.89 8.96 28.30
CA GLU A 39 6.20 10.25 27.66
C GLU A 39 6.57 10.09 26.17
N ALA A 40 7.00 8.91 25.74
CA ALA A 40 7.31 8.64 24.33
C ALA A 40 6.06 8.60 23.44
N GLY A 41 4.86 8.69 24.04
CA GLY A 41 3.60 8.79 23.31
C GLY A 41 3.01 7.45 22.90
N ILE A 42 3.20 6.42 23.70
CA ILE A 42 2.51 5.14 23.53
C ILE A 42 1.16 5.22 24.24
N PHE A 43 0.11 4.97 23.49
CA PHE A 43 -1.26 4.87 23.99
C PHE A 43 -1.73 3.42 23.92
N GLU A 44 -2.49 3.00 24.94
CA GLU A 44 -3.01 1.64 25.04
C GLU A 44 -4.51 1.67 25.39
N TRP A 45 -5.27 0.84 24.70
CA TRP A 45 -6.61 0.45 25.11
C TRP A 45 -6.63 -1.03 25.45
N ARG A 46 -7.41 -1.41 26.48
CA ARG A 46 -7.63 -2.80 26.89
C ARG A 46 -9.12 -3.08 27.07
N GLY A 47 -9.57 -4.22 26.54
CA GLY A 47 -10.94 -4.63 26.65
C GLY A 47 -11.11 -6.14 26.67
N ARG A 48 -12.23 -6.61 27.28
CA ARG A 48 -12.51 -8.03 27.47
C ARG A 48 -13.27 -8.68 26.33
N SER A 49 -13.88 -7.92 25.46
CA SER A 49 -14.69 -8.44 24.35
C SER A 49 -14.64 -7.49 23.16
N LEU A 50 -14.19 -8.01 22.04
CA LEU A 50 -14.57 -7.49 20.72
C LEU A 50 -15.63 -8.48 20.20
N SER A 51 -16.87 -8.26 20.53
CA SER A 51 -17.99 -9.14 20.14
C SER A 51 -18.25 -9.14 18.64
N ASN A 52 -17.82 -8.10 17.93
CA ASN A 52 -17.74 -8.04 16.47
C ASN A 52 -16.45 -7.34 16.10
N ARG A 53 -15.50 -8.05 15.53
CA ARG A 53 -14.36 -7.44 14.86
C ARG A 53 -14.90 -6.60 13.69
N SER A 54 -14.76 -5.31 13.79
CA SER A 54 -15.02 -4.37 12.70
C SER A 54 -13.90 -3.33 12.68
N PRO A 55 -13.59 -2.75 11.52
CA PRO A 55 -12.62 -1.68 11.43
C PRO A 55 -12.98 -0.54 12.38
N TYR A 56 -12.01 -0.04 13.12
CA TYR A 56 -12.19 1.04 14.08
C TYR A 56 -11.38 2.28 13.68
N LEU A 57 -11.86 3.44 14.14
CA LEU A 57 -11.16 4.72 13.96
C LEU A 57 -10.37 5.09 15.21
N LEU A 58 -9.16 5.56 14.99
CA LEU A 58 -8.34 6.25 15.99
C LEU A 58 -8.54 7.75 15.83
N HIS A 59 -8.94 8.42 16.90
CA HIS A 59 -9.10 9.87 16.98
C HIS A 59 -7.95 10.44 17.79
N CYS A 60 -7.08 11.20 17.17
CA CYS A 60 -5.94 11.84 17.82
C CYS A 60 -6.18 13.35 17.90
N ARG A 61 -5.93 13.94 19.07
CA ARG A 61 -5.96 15.37 19.32
C ARG A 61 -4.58 15.85 19.75
N PHE A 62 -4.15 17.00 19.24
CA PHE A 62 -2.85 17.61 19.46
C PHE A 62 -2.93 18.86 20.32
N GLU A 63 -1.78 19.37 20.81
CA GLU A 63 -1.71 20.55 21.68
C GLU A 63 -2.24 21.84 21.02
N ASP A 64 -2.01 21.97 19.71
CA ASP A 64 -2.51 23.11 18.91
C ASP A 64 -4.02 23.10 18.65
N GLY A 65 -4.72 22.08 19.20
CA GLY A 65 -6.15 21.86 19.00
C GLY A 65 -6.51 21.15 17.70
N SER A 66 -5.54 20.87 16.84
CA SER A 66 -5.77 20.06 15.64
C SER A 66 -6.12 18.63 16.03
N HIS A 67 -6.87 17.96 15.15
CA HIS A 67 -7.26 16.56 15.33
C HIS A 67 -7.34 15.87 13.98
N TYR A 68 -7.06 14.58 13.97
CA TYR A 68 -7.34 13.73 12.81
C TYR A 68 -7.97 12.41 13.21
N ARG A 69 -8.59 11.77 12.23
CA ARG A 69 -9.19 10.45 12.34
C ARG A 69 -8.61 9.55 11.28
N ARG A 70 -8.24 8.35 11.66
CA ARG A 70 -7.79 7.33 10.71
C ARG A 70 -8.21 5.93 11.16
N TYR A 71 -8.43 5.04 10.21
CA TYR A 71 -8.46 3.62 10.51
C TYR A 71 -7.07 3.14 10.91
N ASP A 72 -7.03 2.15 11.82
CA ASP A 72 -5.77 1.49 12.14
C ASP A 72 -5.35 0.57 10.99
N PRO A 73 -4.22 0.84 10.30
CA PRO A 73 -3.77 -0.02 9.21
C PRO A 73 -3.41 -1.44 9.67
N TYR A 74 -3.07 -1.62 10.95
CA TYR A 74 -2.68 -2.91 11.50
C TYR A 74 -3.86 -3.78 11.96
N TYR A 75 -5.08 -3.26 11.85
CA TYR A 75 -6.30 -4.04 12.00
C TYR A 75 -6.46 -5.03 10.83
N PHE A 76 -6.05 -4.64 9.63
CA PHE A 76 -6.26 -5.41 8.41
C PHE A 76 -5.23 -6.54 8.28
N GLU A 77 -5.73 -7.74 7.98
CA GLU A 77 -4.88 -8.92 7.81
C GLU A 77 -4.07 -8.85 6.50
N VAL A 78 -2.91 -9.48 6.50
CA VAL A 78 -2.08 -9.63 5.30
C VAL A 78 -2.73 -10.60 4.31
N HIS A 79 -2.53 -10.36 3.02
CA HIS A 79 -3.13 -11.12 1.92
C HIS A 79 -2.13 -11.95 1.10
N PHE A 80 -0.86 -11.86 1.40
CA PHE A 80 0.13 -12.76 0.81
C PHE A 80 0.10 -14.08 1.59
N GLU A 81 -0.80 -14.98 1.15
CA GLU A 81 -1.18 -16.19 1.86
C GLU A 81 -0.12 -17.31 1.79
N GLU A 82 -0.35 -18.41 2.48
CA GLU A 82 0.58 -19.55 2.51
C GLU A 82 0.84 -20.13 1.12
N LEU A 83 -0.17 -20.21 0.25
CA LEU A 83 -0.02 -20.65 -1.13
C LEU A 83 0.88 -19.70 -1.93
N ASP A 84 0.69 -18.39 -1.79
CA ASP A 84 1.53 -17.38 -2.45
C ASP A 84 2.99 -17.51 -1.98
N GLN A 85 3.20 -17.70 -0.67
CA GLN A 85 4.52 -17.89 -0.08
C GLN A 85 5.20 -19.17 -0.62
N HIS A 86 4.44 -20.26 -0.74
CA HIS A 86 4.93 -21.52 -1.28
C HIS A 86 5.36 -21.36 -2.74
N LEU A 87 4.47 -20.89 -3.60
CA LEU A 87 4.75 -20.65 -5.03
C LEU A 87 5.89 -19.67 -5.25
N PHE A 88 5.97 -18.64 -4.42
CA PHE A 88 7.06 -17.66 -4.46
C PHE A 88 8.39 -18.32 -4.08
N GLY A 89 8.41 -19.14 -3.03
CA GLY A 89 9.61 -19.86 -2.57
C GLY A 89 10.13 -20.87 -3.59
N GLU A 90 9.23 -21.50 -4.36
CA GLU A 90 9.58 -22.40 -5.46
C GLU A 90 9.98 -21.69 -6.76
N GLY A 91 9.71 -20.38 -6.88
CA GLY A 91 9.92 -19.62 -8.11
C GLY A 91 8.88 -19.92 -9.20
N THR A 92 7.73 -20.48 -8.83
CA THR A 92 6.64 -20.88 -9.75
C THR A 92 5.45 -19.92 -9.74
N HIS A 93 5.51 -18.85 -8.96
CA HIS A 93 4.44 -17.86 -8.87
C HIS A 93 4.41 -16.93 -10.11
N LEU A 94 3.74 -17.36 -11.17
CA LEU A 94 3.71 -16.65 -12.45
C LEU A 94 2.91 -15.34 -12.45
N ARG A 95 2.15 -15.07 -11.39
CA ARG A 95 1.29 -13.87 -11.27
C ARG A 95 1.69 -13.00 -10.07
N LEU A 96 2.98 -12.83 -9.82
CA LEU A 96 3.47 -11.98 -8.73
C LEU A 96 3.01 -10.53 -8.84
N PHE A 97 2.78 -10.04 -10.05
CA PHE A 97 2.28 -8.68 -10.30
C PHE A 97 0.85 -8.44 -9.77
N ASP A 98 0.07 -9.48 -9.50
CA ASP A 98 -1.25 -9.38 -8.84
C ASP A 98 -1.12 -9.24 -7.31
N LYS A 99 0.06 -9.51 -6.77
CA LYS A 99 0.33 -9.56 -5.33
C LYS A 99 1.30 -8.48 -4.88
N LEU A 100 2.44 -8.35 -5.58
CA LEU A 100 3.45 -7.32 -5.29
C LEU A 100 3.07 -6.00 -5.95
N GLY A 101 3.51 -4.89 -5.36
CA GLY A 101 3.17 -3.56 -5.81
C GLY A 101 2.14 -2.86 -4.93
N ALA A 102 1.52 -1.82 -5.49
CA ALA A 102 0.46 -1.04 -4.84
C ALA A 102 -0.88 -1.32 -5.53
N HIS A 103 -1.80 -1.98 -4.83
CA HIS A 103 -3.10 -2.37 -5.33
C HIS A 103 -4.23 -1.66 -4.61
N LEU A 104 -5.08 -0.96 -5.34
CA LEU A 104 -6.34 -0.43 -4.82
C LEU A 104 -7.24 -1.58 -4.39
N LYS A 105 -7.73 -1.55 -3.17
CA LYS A 105 -8.59 -2.59 -2.59
C LYS A 105 -9.66 -1.98 -1.70
N GLU A 106 -10.79 -2.68 -1.63
CA GLU A 106 -11.79 -2.47 -0.61
C GLU A 106 -11.80 -3.67 0.33
N ILE A 107 -11.50 -3.45 1.60
CA ILE A 107 -11.44 -4.48 2.64
C ILE A 107 -12.44 -4.11 3.73
N GLU A 108 -13.40 -4.97 4.01
CA GLU A 108 -14.48 -4.74 4.98
C GLU A 108 -15.22 -3.39 4.77
N GLY A 109 -15.44 -2.99 3.51
CA GLY A 109 -16.09 -1.73 3.14
C GLY A 109 -15.20 -0.50 3.24
N ILE A 110 -13.91 -0.66 3.53
CA ILE A 110 -12.94 0.43 3.63
C ILE A 110 -12.04 0.42 2.40
N GLN A 111 -12.11 1.49 1.63
CA GLN A 111 -11.22 1.68 0.48
C GLN A 111 -9.83 2.11 0.92
N GLY A 112 -8.82 1.62 0.22
CA GLY A 112 -7.43 1.94 0.47
C GLY A 112 -6.49 1.28 -0.53
N THR A 113 -5.20 1.32 -0.23
CA THR A 113 -4.17 0.69 -1.05
C THR A 113 -3.41 -0.34 -0.23
N ARG A 114 -3.28 -1.54 -0.77
CA ARG A 114 -2.39 -2.58 -0.25
C ARG A 114 -1.04 -2.46 -0.93
N PHE A 115 0.00 -2.32 -0.13
CA PHE A 115 1.39 -2.26 -0.55
C PHE A 115 2.07 -3.56 -0.18
N THR A 116 2.72 -4.20 -1.14
CA THR A 116 3.44 -5.47 -0.92
C THR A 116 4.77 -5.41 -1.66
N VAL A 117 5.87 -5.72 -0.97
CA VAL A 117 7.22 -5.69 -1.55
C VAL A 117 8.09 -6.82 -1.01
N TRP A 118 8.98 -7.32 -1.86
CA TRP A 118 10.02 -8.26 -1.45
C TRP A 118 11.31 -7.52 -1.10
N ALA A 119 11.72 -7.64 0.15
CA ALA A 119 12.94 -7.03 0.69
C ALA A 119 13.57 -7.98 1.74
N PRO A 120 14.18 -9.08 1.31
CA PRO A 120 14.60 -10.18 2.21
C PRO A 120 15.72 -9.78 3.17
N ASN A 121 16.53 -8.78 2.81
CA ASN A 121 17.64 -8.31 3.64
C ASN A 121 17.27 -7.11 4.50
N ALA A 122 16.00 -6.69 4.50
CA ALA A 122 15.55 -5.58 5.31
C ALA A 122 15.35 -5.99 6.78
N LYS A 123 15.71 -5.10 7.69
CA LYS A 123 15.33 -5.17 9.10
C LYS A 123 13.96 -4.53 9.35
N ARG A 124 13.60 -3.53 8.56
CA ARG A 124 12.30 -2.86 8.53
C ARG A 124 12.05 -2.33 7.12
N VAL A 125 10.82 -2.42 6.66
CA VAL A 125 10.32 -1.73 5.49
C VAL A 125 9.15 -0.87 5.92
N SER A 126 9.05 0.36 5.41
CA SER A 126 7.90 1.24 5.67
C SER A 126 7.44 1.86 4.36
N VAL A 127 6.13 2.06 4.22
CA VAL A 127 5.59 2.85 3.11
C VAL A 127 5.66 4.32 3.48
N VAL A 128 6.23 5.14 2.60
CA VAL A 128 6.34 6.58 2.79
C VAL A 128 5.80 7.33 1.58
N GLY A 129 5.20 8.48 1.83
CA GLY A 129 4.61 9.34 0.82
C GLY A 129 4.15 10.67 1.44
N GLU A 130 3.46 11.50 0.67
CA GLU A 130 2.93 12.76 1.18
C GLU A 130 1.95 12.54 2.35
N PHE A 131 1.21 11.43 2.33
CA PHE A 131 0.23 11.04 3.35
C PHE A 131 0.82 10.83 4.76
N ASN A 132 2.14 10.70 4.88
CA ASN A 132 2.83 10.60 6.16
C ASN A 132 4.10 11.46 6.21
N HIS A 133 4.15 12.53 5.39
CA HIS A 133 5.29 13.45 5.31
C HIS A 133 6.62 12.73 5.05
N TRP A 134 6.59 11.64 4.31
CA TRP A 134 7.76 10.80 3.99
C TRP A 134 8.46 10.23 5.24
N ASN A 135 7.71 10.05 6.34
CA ASN A 135 8.23 9.57 7.61
C ASN A 135 8.05 8.05 7.75
N GLY A 136 9.13 7.29 7.65
CA GLY A 136 9.12 5.83 7.74
C GLY A 136 8.83 5.25 9.12
N LEU A 137 8.64 6.08 10.14
CA LEU A 137 8.24 5.60 11.47
C LEU A 137 6.72 5.42 11.60
N GLN A 138 5.93 6.01 10.69
CA GLN A 138 4.47 6.00 10.81
C GLN A 138 3.79 4.75 10.23
N HIS A 139 4.32 4.19 9.15
CA HIS A 139 3.71 3.06 8.45
C HIS A 139 4.72 1.93 8.19
N PRO A 140 5.35 1.35 9.23
CA PRO A 140 6.15 0.14 9.07
C PRO A 140 5.26 -1.02 8.61
N MET A 141 5.75 -1.76 7.61
CA MET A 141 5.05 -2.90 7.03
C MET A 141 5.23 -4.16 7.89
N GLN A 142 4.30 -5.08 7.76
CA GLN A 142 4.35 -6.38 8.43
C GLN A 142 5.19 -7.36 7.60
N ALA A 143 6.16 -8.00 8.25
CA ALA A 143 6.93 -9.09 7.64
C ALA A 143 6.09 -10.37 7.60
N ILE A 144 6.06 -11.03 6.45
CA ILE A 144 5.30 -12.26 6.25
C ILE A 144 6.22 -13.48 6.45
N GLY A 145 6.22 -14.01 7.66
CA GLY A 145 7.06 -15.13 8.05
C GLY A 145 8.53 -14.87 7.74
N SER A 146 9.18 -15.84 7.09
CA SER A 146 10.59 -15.77 6.64
C SER A 146 10.73 -15.55 5.12
N SER A 147 9.65 -15.23 4.41
CA SER A 147 9.64 -15.10 2.94
C SER A 147 10.44 -13.89 2.43
N GLY A 148 10.69 -12.90 3.28
CA GLY A 148 11.24 -11.61 2.90
C GLY A 148 10.20 -10.67 2.27
N ILE A 149 8.94 -11.08 2.24
CA ILE A 149 7.82 -10.24 1.80
C ILE A 149 7.34 -9.37 2.96
N TRP A 150 7.01 -8.13 2.64
CA TRP A 150 6.45 -7.14 3.54
C TRP A 150 5.15 -6.62 2.96
N GLU A 151 4.12 -6.51 3.80
CA GLU A 151 2.81 -6.06 3.36
C GLU A 151 2.17 -5.10 4.38
N LEU A 152 1.40 -4.13 3.88
CA LEU A 152 0.56 -3.25 4.68
C LEU A 152 -0.60 -2.73 3.84
N PHE A 153 -1.82 -2.78 4.38
CA PHE A 153 -2.96 -2.07 3.83
C PHE A 153 -3.08 -0.69 4.48
N LEU A 154 -3.14 0.36 3.66
CA LEU A 154 -3.33 1.74 4.12
C LEU A 154 -4.71 2.24 3.71
N PRO A 155 -5.66 2.32 4.66
CA PRO A 155 -6.97 2.92 4.45
C PRO A 155 -6.89 4.36 3.97
N GLY A 156 -7.77 4.72 3.02
CA GLY A 156 -7.88 6.09 2.51
C GLY A 156 -6.79 6.52 1.53
N ILE A 157 -5.81 5.66 1.25
CA ILE A 157 -4.80 5.93 0.21
C ILE A 157 -5.38 5.46 -1.12
N GLY A 158 -5.52 6.41 -2.05
CA GLY A 158 -6.15 6.20 -3.35
C GLY A 158 -5.22 6.38 -4.53
N GLU A 159 -5.83 6.36 -5.72
CA GLU A 159 -5.15 6.58 -6.98
C GLU A 159 -4.42 7.92 -7.04
N GLY A 160 -3.29 7.94 -7.75
CA GLY A 160 -2.47 9.13 -7.96
C GLY A 160 -1.48 9.43 -6.82
N MET A 161 -1.65 8.82 -5.64
CA MET A 161 -0.77 9.05 -4.49
C MET A 161 0.65 8.56 -4.78
N LEU A 162 1.62 9.41 -4.45
CA LEU A 162 3.05 9.11 -4.59
C LEU A 162 3.55 8.37 -3.36
N TYR A 163 4.39 7.35 -3.59
CA TYR A 163 4.97 6.56 -2.52
C TYR A 163 6.37 6.03 -2.87
N LYS A 164 7.11 5.67 -1.83
CA LYS A 164 8.34 4.86 -1.88
C LYS A 164 8.34 3.87 -0.73
N PHE A 165 9.29 2.95 -0.76
CA PHE A 165 9.62 2.14 0.39
C PHE A 165 10.87 2.70 1.08
N GLU A 166 10.75 3.02 2.37
CA GLU A 166 11.88 3.27 3.25
C GLU A 166 12.36 1.94 3.80
N ILE A 167 13.59 1.58 3.48
CA ILE A 167 14.19 0.31 3.88
C ILE A 167 15.29 0.59 4.89
N LYS A 168 15.20 -0.07 6.05
CA LYS A 168 16.29 -0.13 7.03
C LYS A 168 17.00 -1.46 6.87
N GLY A 169 18.25 -1.43 6.47
CA GLY A 169 19.11 -2.60 6.32
C GLY A 169 19.61 -3.18 7.65
N GLN A 170 20.28 -4.31 7.58
CA GLN A 170 20.80 -5.02 8.77
C GLN A 170 21.86 -4.19 9.53
N ASN A 171 22.64 -3.40 8.81
CA ASN A 171 23.68 -2.53 9.39
C ASN A 171 23.14 -1.21 9.95
N GLY A 172 21.80 -1.00 9.85
CA GLY A 172 21.14 0.20 10.33
C GLY A 172 21.04 1.36 9.35
N GLU A 173 21.58 1.22 8.14
CA GLU A 173 21.41 2.18 7.06
C GLU A 173 19.95 2.31 6.66
N VAL A 174 19.51 3.52 6.31
CA VAL A 174 18.14 3.81 5.88
C VAL A 174 18.21 4.45 4.50
N PHE A 175 17.43 3.93 3.57
CA PHE A 175 17.37 4.45 2.20
C PHE A 175 15.98 4.31 1.60
N LEU A 176 15.69 5.15 0.61
CA LEU A 176 14.42 5.14 -0.13
C LEU A 176 14.57 4.38 -1.44
N LYS A 177 13.60 3.55 -1.77
CA LYS A 177 13.50 2.84 -3.05
C LYS A 177 12.13 3.03 -3.67
N SER A 178 12.13 3.16 -5.00
CA SER A 178 10.92 3.01 -5.79
C SER A 178 10.44 1.56 -5.72
N ASP A 179 9.17 1.36 -5.95
CA ASP A 179 8.59 0.02 -6.02
C ASP A 179 8.99 -0.67 -7.32
N PRO A 180 9.64 -1.85 -7.27
CA PRO A 180 9.99 -2.60 -8.47
C PRO A 180 8.79 -3.15 -9.24
N PHE A 181 7.61 -3.23 -8.59
CA PHE A 181 6.33 -3.66 -9.17
C PHE A 181 5.36 -2.48 -9.37
N ALA A 182 5.85 -1.24 -9.38
CA ALA A 182 4.99 -0.08 -9.61
C ALA A 182 4.34 -0.12 -10.98
N PHE A 183 3.03 0.11 -11.03
CA PHE A 183 2.26 0.24 -12.26
C PHE A 183 2.41 1.61 -12.91
N ALA A 184 2.75 2.62 -12.12
CA ALA A 184 3.05 3.97 -12.59
C ALA A 184 4.15 4.62 -11.75
N SER A 185 4.84 5.59 -12.33
CA SER A 185 5.91 6.33 -11.68
C SER A 185 5.85 7.81 -12.02
N GLU A 186 6.58 8.62 -11.28
CA GLU A 186 6.80 10.02 -11.61
C GLU A 186 7.62 10.18 -12.89
N ILE A 187 7.50 11.36 -13.49
CA ILE A 187 8.35 11.78 -14.60
C ILE A 187 9.73 12.17 -14.04
N ARG A 188 10.78 11.70 -14.71
CA ARG A 188 12.16 12.06 -14.34
C ARG A 188 12.34 13.58 -14.30
N PRO A 189 13.14 14.11 -13.35
CA PRO A 189 14.12 13.44 -12.48
C PRO A 189 13.54 12.83 -11.20
N SER A 190 12.25 13.02 -10.92
CA SER A 190 11.59 12.41 -9.78
C SER A 190 11.56 10.87 -9.90
N THR A 191 11.46 10.19 -8.76
CA THR A 191 11.63 8.73 -8.70
C THR A 191 10.62 8.04 -7.78
N ALA A 192 9.54 8.69 -7.39
CA ALA A 192 8.50 8.01 -6.63
C ALA A 192 7.65 7.11 -7.54
N SER A 193 7.13 6.05 -6.97
CA SER A 193 6.07 5.24 -7.55
C SER A 193 4.74 5.93 -7.32
N ARG A 194 3.76 5.62 -8.16
CA ARG A 194 2.41 6.19 -8.08
C ARG A 194 1.39 5.07 -8.01
N VAL A 195 0.44 5.18 -7.11
CA VAL A 195 -0.73 4.29 -7.07
C VAL A 195 -1.55 4.51 -8.34
N ALA A 196 -1.83 3.45 -9.09
CA ALA A 196 -2.58 3.50 -10.34
C ALA A 196 -3.76 2.53 -10.30
N ASN A 197 -4.88 2.96 -10.90
CA ASN A 197 -5.99 2.09 -11.19
C ASN A 197 -5.76 1.42 -12.55
N LEU A 198 -5.72 0.10 -12.59
CA LEU A 198 -5.53 -0.66 -13.82
C LEU A 198 -6.87 -1.11 -14.43
N GLU A 199 -7.98 -0.94 -13.73
CA GLU A 199 -9.29 -1.42 -14.14
C GLU A 199 -10.08 -0.37 -14.96
N ASP A 200 -9.62 0.89 -15.00
CA ASP A 200 -10.31 1.97 -15.70
C ASP A 200 -10.18 1.90 -17.22
N TYR A 201 -9.24 1.11 -17.74
CA TYR A 201 -9.04 0.99 -19.17
C TYR A 201 -10.00 -0.05 -19.78
N VAL A 202 -10.89 0.43 -20.64
CA VAL A 202 -11.81 -0.45 -21.38
C VAL A 202 -11.17 -0.82 -22.71
N TRP A 203 -10.82 -2.09 -22.85
CA TRP A 203 -10.29 -2.64 -24.10
C TRP A 203 -11.38 -2.61 -25.19
N GLN A 204 -11.02 -2.26 -26.41
CA GLN A 204 -11.90 -2.24 -27.58
C GLN A 204 -11.33 -3.14 -28.68
N ASP A 205 -10.80 -4.26 -28.31
CA ASP A 205 -10.04 -5.18 -29.16
C ASP A 205 -10.71 -6.55 -29.33
N GLU A 206 -11.99 -6.71 -28.96
CA GLU A 206 -12.71 -7.99 -29.03
C GLU A 206 -12.66 -8.59 -30.43
N SER A 207 -12.90 -7.77 -31.45
CA SER A 207 -12.89 -8.23 -32.86
C SER A 207 -11.49 -8.71 -33.27
N TRP A 208 -10.44 -8.05 -32.80
CA TRP A 208 -9.07 -8.46 -33.06
C TRP A 208 -8.74 -9.77 -32.31
N MET A 209 -9.15 -9.91 -31.09
CA MET A 209 -8.96 -11.13 -30.28
C MET A 209 -9.69 -12.33 -30.89
N GLU A 210 -10.94 -12.14 -31.37
CA GLU A 210 -11.66 -13.20 -32.06
C GLU A 210 -10.98 -13.59 -33.39
N ASN A 211 -10.55 -12.64 -34.20
CA ASN A 211 -9.85 -12.93 -35.45
C ASN A 211 -8.52 -13.65 -35.20
N ARG A 212 -7.78 -13.23 -34.17
CA ARG A 212 -6.50 -13.88 -33.75
C ARG A 212 -6.67 -15.37 -33.45
N THR A 213 -7.77 -15.77 -32.80
CA THR A 213 -8.02 -17.17 -32.47
C THR A 213 -8.35 -18.05 -33.69
N ARG A 214 -8.82 -17.43 -34.78
CA ARG A 214 -9.20 -18.11 -36.03
C ARG A 214 -8.07 -18.21 -37.04
N GLN A 215 -6.99 -17.46 -36.83
CA GLN A 215 -5.85 -17.39 -37.76
C GLN A 215 -4.67 -18.23 -37.26
N ASP A 216 -3.97 -18.86 -38.17
CA ASP A 216 -2.68 -19.50 -37.93
C ASP A 216 -1.56 -18.46 -38.21
N PRO A 217 -0.91 -17.90 -37.16
CA PRO A 217 0.09 -16.83 -37.36
C PRO A 217 1.30 -17.32 -38.17
N LEU A 218 1.55 -18.62 -38.21
CA LEU A 218 2.65 -19.21 -39.00
C LEU A 218 2.39 -19.28 -40.48
N LYS A 219 1.11 -19.08 -40.89
CA LYS A 219 0.68 -19.07 -42.31
C LYS A 219 0.31 -17.69 -42.83
N GLN A 220 0.54 -16.66 -42.03
CA GLN A 220 0.22 -15.27 -42.41
C GLN A 220 1.51 -14.46 -42.64
N PRO A 221 1.48 -13.49 -43.57
CA PRO A 221 2.58 -12.55 -43.70
C PRO A 221 2.71 -11.69 -42.45
N ILE A 222 3.94 -11.53 -41.95
CA ILE A 222 4.24 -10.71 -40.77
C ILE A 222 4.99 -9.47 -41.22
N ASN A 223 4.47 -8.29 -40.84
CA ASN A 223 5.21 -7.04 -40.91
C ASN A 223 5.69 -6.64 -39.53
N ILE A 224 6.99 -6.43 -39.38
CA ILE A 224 7.61 -5.99 -38.14
C ILE A 224 8.06 -4.54 -38.32
N TYR A 225 7.55 -3.66 -37.47
CA TYR A 225 7.98 -2.28 -37.42
C TYR A 225 8.55 -1.97 -36.04
N GLU A 226 9.87 -1.84 -35.96
CA GLU A 226 10.55 -1.54 -34.71
C GLU A 226 10.56 -0.04 -34.48
N VAL A 227 10.11 0.39 -33.30
CA VAL A 227 10.04 1.79 -32.96
C VAL A 227 10.53 2.02 -31.53
N HIS A 228 11.39 3.01 -31.35
CA HIS A 228 11.78 3.51 -30.03
C HIS A 228 10.91 4.74 -29.70
N LEU A 229 9.87 4.55 -28.89
CA LEU A 229 8.87 5.58 -28.58
C LEU A 229 9.48 6.88 -28.05
N GLY A 230 10.53 6.80 -27.22
CA GLY A 230 11.21 7.95 -26.67
C GLY A 230 11.91 8.85 -27.70
N SER A 231 12.27 8.33 -28.87
CA SER A 231 12.94 9.08 -29.94
C SER A 231 12.12 9.19 -31.24
N TRP A 232 10.96 8.51 -31.30
CA TRP A 232 10.10 8.47 -32.48
C TRP A 232 9.68 9.86 -32.99
N LYS A 233 9.13 10.66 -32.07
CA LYS A 233 8.68 12.02 -32.38
C LYS A 233 8.70 12.88 -31.13
N ARG A 234 8.97 14.16 -31.29
CA ARG A 234 8.97 15.15 -30.23
C ARG A 234 8.00 16.28 -30.54
N LYS A 235 7.48 16.94 -29.51
CA LYS A 235 6.67 18.15 -29.64
C LYS A 235 7.60 19.35 -29.77
N ALA A 236 7.76 19.87 -31.00
CA ALA A 236 8.65 21.01 -31.28
C ALA A 236 8.18 22.30 -30.61
N ASP A 237 6.89 22.44 -30.37
CA ASP A 237 6.22 23.57 -29.71
C ASP A 237 6.33 23.56 -28.17
N GLN A 238 6.86 22.49 -27.58
CA GLN A 238 6.98 22.29 -26.14
C GLN A 238 8.41 21.88 -25.73
N GLU A 239 9.40 22.72 -26.05
CA GLU A 239 10.80 22.51 -25.70
C GLU A 239 11.36 21.13 -26.15
N ASN A 240 10.89 20.63 -27.27
CA ASN A 240 11.30 19.33 -27.80
C ASN A 240 10.99 18.15 -26.86
N ARG A 241 9.95 18.27 -26.04
CA ARG A 241 9.50 17.24 -25.08
C ARG A 241 9.07 15.96 -25.82
N PHE A 242 9.20 14.83 -25.13
CA PHE A 242 8.63 13.56 -25.59
C PHE A 242 7.11 13.64 -25.74
N LEU A 243 6.56 12.82 -26.63
CA LEU A 243 5.11 12.61 -26.69
C LEU A 243 4.64 11.93 -25.40
N THR A 244 3.52 12.37 -24.88
CA THR A 244 2.78 11.78 -23.74
C THR A 244 1.42 11.37 -24.20
#